data_e3ffbc8b090755aa5ca02fd969464eea
#
_entry.id   e3ffbc8b090755aa5ca02fd969464eea
#
_cell.length_a   1.000
_cell.length_b   1.000
_cell.length_c   1.000
_cell.angle_alpha   90.00
_cell.angle_beta   90.00
_cell.angle_gamma   90.00
#
_symmetry.space_group_name_H-M   'P 1'
#
loop_
_entity.id
_entity.type
_entity.pdbx_description
1 polymer ?
#
loop_
_entity_poly.entity_id
_entity_poly.type
_entity_poly.pdbx_seq_one_letter_code
_entity_poly.pdbx_strand_id
1 'polypeptide(L)'
;MVICHRCGQRPAVISTNKIVDGRQMYMALCEVCHEELLKEASSTSKLDKFGRDLTEFAKQGKLDPVIGRKNEIERVIHILSRRTKNNPVLIGDPGVGKTAIAEGLAQRIVGGQVPEPLRGKRVFALDLASVLAGTSHRGMFEGRLKDIIEEVVKAQGQIILFLDELHTVVGAGSAEGAMDAANMLKPALARGELQMVGATTIDEYRKHIEKDAALERRFQPIMVNE
;
A
#
# COMPACT_ATOMS: atom_id res chain seq x y z
N MET A 1 0.91 23.94 -39.12
CA MET A 1 1.64 22.93 -38.34
C MET A 1 1.05 22.98 -36.91
N VAL A 2 0.53 21.87 -36.42
CA VAL A 2 -0.09 21.81 -35.08
C VAL A 2 1.04 21.71 -34.04
N ILE A 3 1.00 22.56 -33.03
CA ILE A 3 1.96 22.54 -31.91
C ILE A 3 1.48 21.58 -30.85
N CYS A 4 2.39 20.89 -30.19
CA CYS A 4 2.11 19.93 -29.12
C CYS A 4 1.28 20.58 -28.01
N HIS A 5 0.12 20.03 -27.70
CA HIS A 5 -0.80 20.55 -26.68
C HIS A 5 -0.24 20.47 -25.25
N ARG A 6 0.80 19.65 -25.02
CA ARG A 6 1.40 19.47 -23.69
C ARG A 6 2.56 20.42 -23.43
N CYS A 7 3.56 20.48 -24.32
CA CYS A 7 4.73 21.33 -24.10
C CYS A 7 4.65 22.71 -24.77
N GLY A 8 3.76 22.90 -25.76
CA GLY A 8 3.62 24.17 -26.48
C GLY A 8 4.85 24.59 -27.33
N GLN A 9 5.86 23.71 -27.46
CA GLN A 9 7.14 24.09 -28.06
C GLN A 9 7.51 23.29 -29.31
N ARG A 10 7.09 22.03 -29.39
CA ARG A 10 7.49 21.12 -30.48
C ARG A 10 6.32 20.83 -31.40
N PRO A 11 6.57 20.55 -32.70
CA PRO A 11 5.50 20.12 -33.60
C PRO A 11 4.87 18.81 -33.10
N ALA A 12 3.54 18.75 -33.17
CA ALA A 12 2.79 17.56 -32.87
C ALA A 12 2.85 16.59 -34.06
N VAL A 13 3.21 15.33 -33.79
CA VAL A 13 3.32 14.26 -34.78
C VAL A 13 2.40 13.08 -34.47
N ILE A 14 1.85 13.04 -33.27
CA ILE A 14 0.98 11.95 -32.78
C ILE A 14 -0.32 12.56 -32.26
N SER A 15 -1.43 11.90 -32.63
CA SER A 15 -2.77 12.25 -32.18
C SER A 15 -3.30 11.15 -31.26
N THR A 16 -3.79 11.52 -30.07
CA THR A 16 -4.37 10.58 -29.11
C THR A 16 -5.63 11.17 -28.47
N ASN A 17 -6.51 10.29 -27.99
CA ASN A 17 -7.69 10.68 -27.24
C ASN A 17 -7.47 10.36 -25.76
N LYS A 18 -7.75 11.32 -24.87
CA LYS A 18 -7.73 11.11 -23.42
C LYS A 18 -9.13 11.38 -22.87
N ILE A 19 -9.57 10.55 -21.93
CA ILE A 19 -10.81 10.80 -21.17
C ILE A 19 -10.43 11.62 -19.93
N VAL A 20 -10.96 12.85 -19.83
CA VAL A 20 -10.81 13.74 -18.68
C VAL A 20 -12.23 14.08 -18.21
N ASP A 21 -12.52 13.81 -16.94
CA ASP A 21 -13.86 14.04 -16.34
C ASP A 21 -15.03 13.44 -17.16
N GLY A 22 -14.81 12.23 -17.70
CA GLY A 22 -15.82 11.51 -18.48
C GLY A 22 -16.01 12.03 -19.92
N ARG A 23 -15.22 13.02 -20.37
CA ARG A 23 -15.25 13.57 -21.74
C ARG A 23 -14.01 13.16 -22.53
N GLN A 24 -14.21 12.71 -23.75
CA GLN A 24 -13.08 12.48 -24.67
C GLN A 24 -12.50 13.81 -25.14
N MET A 25 -11.21 13.99 -24.85
CA MET A 25 -10.44 15.14 -25.34
C MET A 25 -9.40 14.67 -26.35
N TYR A 26 -9.38 15.29 -27.51
CA TYR A 26 -8.37 15.11 -28.55
C TYR A 26 -7.09 15.87 -28.17
N MET A 27 -5.95 15.18 -28.19
CA MET A 27 -4.64 15.77 -27.91
C MET A 27 -3.67 15.48 -29.05
N ALA A 28 -3.04 16.53 -29.57
CA ALA A 28 -1.94 16.43 -30.51
C ALA A 28 -0.61 16.61 -29.75
N LEU A 29 0.29 15.62 -29.81
CA LEU A 29 1.50 15.54 -29.00
C LEU A 29 2.75 15.37 -29.89
N CYS A 30 3.89 15.92 -29.44
CA CYS A 30 5.19 15.53 -29.98
C CYS A 30 5.62 14.16 -29.42
N GLU A 31 6.57 13.49 -30.07
CA GLU A 31 7.05 12.15 -29.66
C GLU A 31 7.44 12.08 -28.20
N VAL A 32 8.23 13.03 -27.71
CA VAL A 32 8.70 13.06 -26.32
C VAL A 32 7.54 13.15 -25.33
N CYS A 33 6.58 14.06 -25.56
CA CYS A 33 5.41 14.20 -24.68
C CYS A 33 4.45 13.01 -24.77
N HIS A 34 4.40 12.32 -25.92
CA HIS A 34 3.65 11.09 -26.09
C HIS A 34 4.29 9.93 -25.31
N GLU A 35 5.62 9.76 -25.41
CA GLU A 35 6.36 8.78 -24.62
C GLU A 35 6.24 9.01 -23.10
N GLU A 36 6.31 10.28 -22.68
CA GLU A 36 6.06 10.65 -21.27
C GLU A 36 4.63 10.32 -20.86
N LEU A 37 3.63 10.60 -21.71
CA LEU A 37 2.23 10.25 -21.44
C LEU A 37 2.02 8.74 -21.38
N LEU A 38 2.68 7.98 -22.25
CA LEU A 38 2.67 6.51 -22.20
C LEU A 38 3.35 5.97 -20.94
N LYS A 39 4.46 6.56 -20.52
CA LYS A 39 5.12 6.24 -19.23
C LYS A 39 4.22 6.58 -18.05
N GLU A 40 3.54 7.72 -18.05
CA GLU A 40 2.54 8.08 -17.03
C GLU A 40 1.31 7.15 -17.05
N ALA A 41 0.83 6.76 -18.23
CA ALA A 41 -0.29 5.82 -18.39
C ALA A 41 0.10 4.38 -18.04
N SER A 42 1.34 3.97 -18.30
CA SER A 42 1.89 2.69 -17.83
C SER A 42 2.24 2.70 -16.35
N SER A 43 2.35 3.88 -15.74
CA SER A 43 2.50 4.09 -14.31
C SER A 43 1.18 4.16 -13.56
N THR A 44 0.03 3.82 -14.14
CA THR A 44 -1.13 3.43 -13.34
C THR A 44 -0.71 2.17 -12.60
N SER A 45 -0.18 2.38 -11.41
CA SER A 45 0.27 1.36 -10.49
C SER A 45 -0.83 0.30 -10.39
N LYS A 46 -0.49 -0.98 -10.52
CA LYS A 46 -1.45 -2.06 -10.26
C LYS A 46 -2.03 -1.92 -8.86
N LEU A 47 -1.21 -1.40 -7.93
CA LEU A 47 -1.62 -1.03 -6.58
C LEU A 47 -2.83 -0.10 -6.57
N ASP A 48 -2.86 0.96 -7.38
CA ASP A 48 -3.93 1.98 -7.35
C ASP A 48 -5.32 1.40 -7.68
N LYS A 49 -5.37 0.19 -8.27
CA LYS A 49 -6.62 -0.54 -8.54
C LYS A 49 -7.15 -1.28 -7.31
N PHE A 50 -6.29 -1.56 -6.32
CA PHE A 50 -6.58 -2.46 -5.22
C PHE A 50 -6.44 -1.79 -3.85
N GLY A 51 -6.47 -0.47 -3.79
CA GLY A 51 -6.36 0.22 -2.52
C GLY A 51 -6.24 1.73 -2.66
N ARG A 52 -5.73 2.38 -1.61
CA ARG A 52 -5.62 3.83 -1.52
C ARG A 52 -4.24 4.25 -1.03
N ASP A 53 -3.63 5.24 -1.68
CA ASP A 53 -2.42 5.90 -1.21
C ASP A 53 -2.76 6.91 -0.12
N LEU A 54 -2.56 6.54 1.15
CA LEU A 54 -2.84 7.41 2.29
C LEU A 54 -1.95 8.65 2.30
N THR A 55 -0.71 8.56 1.81
CA THR A 55 0.19 9.72 1.70
C THR A 55 -0.28 10.72 0.65
N GLU A 56 -0.84 10.25 -0.44
CA GLU A 56 -1.43 11.14 -1.44
C GLU A 56 -2.70 11.81 -0.90
N PHE A 57 -3.56 11.07 -0.19
CA PHE A 57 -4.72 11.63 0.50
C PHE A 57 -4.32 12.67 1.57
N ALA A 58 -3.22 12.40 2.31
CA ALA A 58 -2.68 13.36 3.28
C ALA A 58 -2.20 14.65 2.61
N LYS A 59 -1.48 14.56 1.48
CA LYS A 59 -1.04 15.74 0.70
C LYS A 59 -2.21 16.59 0.21
N GLN A 60 -3.31 15.93 -0.15
CA GLN A 60 -4.54 16.60 -0.62
C GLN A 60 -5.41 17.12 0.53
N GLY A 61 -5.01 16.93 1.79
CA GLY A 61 -5.79 17.34 2.96
C GLY A 61 -7.13 16.60 3.12
N LYS A 62 -7.23 15.39 2.56
CA LYS A 62 -8.45 14.56 2.57
C LYS A 62 -8.55 13.60 3.73
N LEU A 63 -7.52 13.54 4.58
CA LEU A 63 -7.54 12.71 5.79
C LEU A 63 -7.96 13.56 6.99
N ASP A 64 -8.80 12.99 7.84
CA ASP A 64 -9.20 13.62 9.09
C ASP A 64 -8.01 13.73 10.07
N PRO A 65 -7.97 14.74 10.92
CA PRO A 65 -6.95 14.87 11.94
C PRO A 65 -7.05 13.72 12.96
N VAL A 66 -5.94 13.02 13.19
CA VAL A 66 -5.89 11.90 14.12
C VAL A 66 -5.67 12.41 15.54
N ILE A 67 -6.63 12.21 16.42
CA ILE A 67 -6.63 12.66 17.80
C ILE A 67 -6.39 11.47 18.74
N GLY A 68 -5.58 11.67 19.80
CA GLY A 68 -5.40 10.67 20.86
C GLY A 68 -4.49 9.49 20.54
N ARG A 69 -3.91 9.40 19.32
CA ARG A 69 -3.09 8.25 18.87
C ARG A 69 -1.60 8.58 18.69
N LYS A 70 -1.12 9.64 19.32
CA LYS A 70 0.27 10.11 19.17
C LYS A 70 1.29 9.03 19.55
N ASN A 71 1.09 8.35 20.68
CA ASN A 71 2.03 7.34 21.20
C ASN A 71 2.11 6.11 20.30
N GLU A 72 0.97 5.65 19.81
CA GLU A 72 0.89 4.49 18.89
C GLU A 72 1.57 4.83 17.55
N ILE A 73 1.32 6.01 16.99
CA ILE A 73 1.97 6.47 15.75
C ILE A 73 3.49 6.58 15.94
N GLU A 74 3.98 7.16 17.05
CA GLU A 74 5.41 7.23 17.35
C GLU A 74 6.03 5.83 17.49
N ARG A 75 5.31 4.89 18.10
CA ARG A 75 5.76 3.50 18.21
C ARG A 75 5.81 2.80 16.86
N VAL A 76 4.83 3.03 15.98
CA VAL A 76 4.83 2.55 14.58
C VAL A 76 6.06 3.10 13.83
N ILE A 77 6.30 4.40 13.90
CA ILE A 77 7.46 5.07 13.28
C ILE A 77 8.78 4.46 13.79
N HIS A 78 8.89 4.26 15.11
CA HIS A 78 10.09 3.68 15.71
C HIS A 78 10.33 2.25 15.24
N ILE A 79 9.28 1.40 15.13
CA ILE A 79 9.40 0.02 14.66
C ILE A 79 9.78 -0.01 13.18
N LEU A 80 9.10 0.77 12.33
CA LEU A 80 9.39 0.87 10.90
C LEU A 80 10.83 1.35 10.62
N SER A 81 11.46 2.07 11.54
CA SER A 81 12.84 2.56 11.41
C SER A 81 13.89 1.54 11.81
N ARG A 82 13.52 0.37 12.33
CA ARG A 82 14.45 -0.70 12.74
C ARG A 82 15.00 -1.45 11.52
N ARG A 83 16.11 -2.13 11.71
CA ARG A 83 16.70 -3.04 10.70
C ARG A 83 16.02 -4.42 10.68
N THR A 84 15.49 -4.86 11.81
CA THR A 84 14.84 -6.16 11.99
C THR A 84 13.56 -6.00 12.80
N LYS A 85 12.61 -6.93 12.69
CA LYS A 85 11.25 -6.83 13.28
C LYS A 85 10.63 -5.45 13.01
N ASN A 86 10.77 -4.99 11.78
CA ASN A 86 10.41 -3.65 11.34
C ASN A 86 8.99 -3.55 10.75
N ASN A 87 8.16 -4.54 11.01
CA ASN A 87 6.75 -4.56 10.58
C ASN A 87 5.86 -4.51 11.83
N PRO A 88 5.27 -3.36 12.18
CA PRO A 88 4.34 -3.27 13.30
C PRO A 88 3.00 -3.96 12.97
N VAL A 89 2.39 -4.58 13.99
CA VAL A 89 1.01 -5.06 13.96
C VAL A 89 0.22 -4.36 15.04
N LEU A 90 -0.80 -3.63 14.62
CA LEU A 90 -1.77 -2.96 15.50
C LEU A 90 -2.78 -4.00 15.99
N ILE A 91 -2.83 -4.22 17.27
CA ILE A 91 -3.69 -5.22 17.90
C ILE A 91 -4.70 -4.51 18.81
N GLY A 92 -5.96 -4.77 18.58
CA GLY A 92 -7.05 -4.20 19.41
C GLY A 92 -8.41 -4.57 18.86
N ASP A 93 -9.45 -4.23 19.60
CA ASP A 93 -10.83 -4.53 19.26
C ASP A 93 -11.26 -3.82 17.96
N PRO A 94 -12.30 -4.31 17.29
CA PRO A 94 -12.87 -3.60 16.15
C PRO A 94 -13.32 -2.19 16.57
N GLY A 95 -13.04 -1.20 15.71
CA GLY A 95 -13.48 0.18 15.95
C GLY A 95 -12.56 1.05 16.82
N VAL A 96 -11.52 0.51 17.48
CA VAL A 96 -10.60 1.32 18.31
C VAL A 96 -9.70 2.29 17.52
N GLY A 97 -9.83 2.38 16.20
CA GLY A 97 -9.10 3.37 15.38
C GLY A 97 -7.73 2.89 14.87
N LYS A 98 -7.55 1.59 14.62
CA LYS A 98 -6.31 1.05 14.03
C LYS A 98 -5.99 1.67 12.67
N THR A 99 -7.00 1.88 11.83
CA THR A 99 -6.85 2.51 10.51
C THR A 99 -6.43 3.98 10.64
N ALA A 100 -6.97 4.71 11.63
CA ALA A 100 -6.58 6.10 11.90
C ALA A 100 -5.07 6.23 12.24
N ILE A 101 -4.46 5.21 12.86
CA ILE A 101 -3.01 5.20 13.15
C ILE A 101 -2.21 5.15 11.84
N ALA A 102 -2.65 4.38 10.84
CA ALA A 102 -2.01 4.34 9.52
C ALA A 102 -2.18 5.67 8.77
N GLU A 103 -3.33 6.31 8.88
CA GLU A 103 -3.58 7.66 8.33
C GLU A 103 -2.70 8.71 9.01
N GLY A 104 -2.57 8.64 10.34
CA GLY A 104 -1.67 9.50 11.12
C GLY A 104 -0.19 9.30 10.75
N LEU A 105 0.24 8.06 10.48
CA LEU A 105 1.56 7.78 9.93
C LEU A 105 1.78 8.50 8.59
N ALA A 106 0.81 8.40 7.68
CA ALA A 106 0.87 9.07 6.38
C ALA A 106 0.98 10.60 6.51
N GLN A 107 0.18 11.19 7.41
CA GLN A 107 0.24 12.64 7.71
C GLN A 107 1.62 13.04 8.26
N ARG A 108 2.22 12.24 9.16
CA ARG A 108 3.56 12.48 9.71
C ARG A 108 4.66 12.39 8.64
N ILE A 109 4.57 11.43 7.71
CA ILE A 109 5.51 11.30 6.59
C ILE A 109 5.42 12.54 5.69
N VAL A 110 4.22 12.96 5.30
CA VAL A 110 3.99 14.14 4.45
C VAL A 110 4.46 15.42 5.14
N GLY A 111 4.20 15.55 6.45
CA GLY A 111 4.65 16.68 7.27
C GLY A 111 6.15 16.66 7.61
N GLY A 112 6.92 15.67 7.12
CA GLY A 112 8.36 15.54 7.41
C GLY A 112 8.69 15.22 8.86
N GLN A 113 7.69 14.82 9.67
CA GLN A 113 7.81 14.54 11.10
C GLN A 113 8.21 13.08 11.37
N VAL A 114 9.10 12.54 10.56
CA VAL A 114 9.60 11.16 10.64
C VAL A 114 11.12 11.14 10.48
N PRO A 115 11.80 10.11 11.02
CA PRO A 115 13.23 9.88 10.79
C PRO A 115 13.56 9.69 9.31
N GLU A 116 14.82 9.95 8.95
CA GLU A 116 15.35 9.88 7.58
C GLU A 116 14.93 8.60 6.81
N PRO A 117 14.98 7.38 7.39
CA PRO A 117 14.60 6.16 6.66
C PRO A 117 13.14 6.10 6.21
N LEU A 118 12.27 6.94 6.76
CA LEU A 118 10.83 6.98 6.41
C LEU A 118 10.44 8.20 5.59
N ARG A 119 11.36 9.15 5.38
CA ARG A 119 11.08 10.35 4.58
C ARG A 119 10.77 10.00 3.14
N GLY A 120 9.73 10.62 2.60
CA GLY A 120 9.32 10.42 1.20
C GLY A 120 8.69 9.07 0.89
N LYS A 121 8.58 8.15 1.87
CA LYS A 121 7.88 6.88 1.65
C LYS A 121 6.38 7.11 1.48
N ARG A 122 5.75 6.18 0.75
CA ARG A 122 4.30 6.12 0.55
C ARG A 122 3.70 5.09 1.51
N VAL A 123 2.58 5.42 2.13
CA VAL A 123 1.75 4.46 2.88
C VAL A 123 0.57 4.11 2.02
N PHE A 124 0.48 2.84 1.63
CA PHE A 124 -0.56 2.35 0.75
C PHE A 124 -1.47 1.37 1.49
N ALA A 125 -2.74 1.73 1.66
CA ALA A 125 -3.76 0.86 2.26
C ALA A 125 -4.30 -0.09 1.19
N LEU A 126 -3.97 -1.38 1.30
CA LEU A 126 -4.43 -2.43 0.41
C LEU A 126 -5.82 -2.89 0.83
N ASP A 127 -6.77 -2.87 -0.10
CA ASP A 127 -8.12 -3.40 0.06
C ASP A 127 -8.18 -4.84 -0.47
N LEU A 128 -8.13 -5.80 0.44
CA LEU A 128 -8.20 -7.22 0.10
C LEU A 128 -9.53 -7.61 -0.56
N ALA A 129 -10.63 -6.94 -0.23
CA ALA A 129 -11.91 -7.20 -0.87
C ALA A 129 -11.87 -6.83 -2.35
N SER A 130 -11.21 -5.72 -2.70
CA SER A 130 -10.97 -5.33 -4.11
C SER A 130 -10.05 -6.30 -4.84
N VAL A 131 -9.05 -6.86 -4.17
CA VAL A 131 -8.17 -7.90 -4.77
C VAL A 131 -8.95 -9.17 -5.07
N LEU A 132 -9.88 -9.54 -4.19
CA LEU A 132 -10.77 -10.70 -4.34
C LEU A 132 -11.90 -10.49 -5.35
N ALA A 133 -12.37 -9.26 -5.53
CA ALA A 133 -13.50 -8.95 -6.39
C ALA A 133 -13.29 -9.44 -7.83
N GLY A 134 -14.26 -10.20 -8.36
CA GLY A 134 -14.21 -10.76 -9.72
C GLY A 134 -13.16 -11.86 -9.94
N THR A 135 -12.62 -12.48 -8.86
CA THR A 135 -11.80 -13.68 -8.98
C THR A 135 -12.69 -14.91 -8.93
N SER A 136 -12.87 -15.59 -10.06
CA SER A 136 -13.66 -16.83 -10.14
C SER A 136 -12.88 -18.05 -9.61
N HIS A 137 -11.56 -17.97 -9.54
CA HIS A 137 -10.67 -19.05 -9.16
C HIS A 137 -9.53 -18.55 -8.28
N ARG A 138 -9.09 -19.42 -7.36
CA ARG A 138 -7.96 -19.19 -6.43
C ARG A 138 -6.72 -18.60 -7.12
N GLY A 139 -6.31 -19.16 -8.26
CA GLY A 139 -5.12 -18.70 -8.98
C GLY A 139 -5.18 -17.25 -9.47
N MET A 140 -6.38 -16.68 -9.69
CA MET A 140 -6.52 -15.28 -10.07
C MET A 140 -6.22 -14.33 -8.90
N PHE A 141 -6.67 -14.65 -7.70
CA PHE A 141 -6.34 -13.89 -6.51
C PHE A 141 -4.84 -13.97 -6.21
N GLU A 142 -4.28 -15.17 -6.22
CA GLU A 142 -2.85 -15.40 -6.01
C GLU A 142 -2.01 -14.62 -7.04
N GLY A 143 -2.41 -14.64 -8.30
CA GLY A 143 -1.75 -13.86 -9.36
C GLY A 143 -1.77 -12.35 -9.10
N ARG A 144 -2.93 -11.80 -8.70
CA ARG A 144 -3.06 -10.37 -8.36
C ARG A 144 -2.21 -9.99 -7.15
N LEU A 145 -2.27 -10.79 -6.08
CA LEU A 145 -1.49 -10.54 -4.87
C LEU A 145 0.01 -10.60 -5.15
N LYS A 146 0.44 -11.57 -5.97
CA LYS A 146 1.83 -11.68 -6.43
C LYS A 146 2.26 -10.42 -7.19
N ASP A 147 1.44 -9.97 -8.13
CA ASP A 147 1.70 -8.76 -8.91
C ASP A 147 1.87 -7.53 -8.00
N ILE A 148 1.01 -7.39 -6.97
CA ILE A 148 1.07 -6.33 -5.98
C ILE A 148 2.37 -6.40 -5.18
N ILE A 149 2.72 -7.58 -4.67
CA ILE A 149 3.96 -7.79 -3.91
C ILE A 149 5.18 -7.47 -4.77
N GLU A 150 5.23 -7.93 -6.01
CA GLU A 150 6.33 -7.64 -6.94
C GLU A 150 6.47 -6.14 -7.21
N GLU A 151 5.37 -5.42 -7.34
CA GLU A 151 5.41 -3.96 -7.52
C GLU A 151 5.95 -3.25 -6.29
N VAL A 152 5.52 -3.64 -5.09
CA VAL A 152 6.04 -3.09 -3.84
C VAL A 152 7.53 -3.39 -3.65
N VAL A 153 7.96 -4.60 -3.97
CA VAL A 153 9.38 -5.00 -3.92
C VAL A 153 10.21 -4.19 -4.93
N LYS A 154 9.71 -4.00 -6.16
CA LYS A 154 10.36 -3.15 -7.18
C LYS A 154 10.50 -1.69 -6.76
N ALA A 155 9.64 -1.20 -5.88
CA ALA A 155 9.73 0.13 -5.30
C ALA A 155 10.86 0.27 -4.24
N GLN A 156 11.65 -0.78 -3.99
CA GLN A 156 12.85 -0.76 -3.15
C GLN A 156 12.64 -0.09 -1.79
N GLY A 157 11.56 -0.47 -1.10
CA GLY A 157 11.24 0.03 0.22
C GLY A 157 10.65 1.45 0.27
N GLN A 158 10.29 2.03 -0.86
CA GLN A 158 9.59 3.32 -0.92
C GLN A 158 8.11 3.22 -0.55
N ILE A 159 7.56 2.00 -0.54
CA ILE A 159 6.16 1.75 -0.21
C ILE A 159 6.07 0.97 1.09
N ILE A 160 5.25 1.44 2.01
CA ILE A 160 4.81 0.74 3.22
C ILE A 160 3.37 0.30 2.98
N LEU A 161 3.13 -1.02 2.96
CA LEU A 161 1.77 -1.54 2.86
C LEU A 161 1.06 -1.44 4.20
N PHE A 162 -0.16 -0.93 4.19
CA PHE A 162 -1.09 -1.10 5.31
C PHE A 162 -2.11 -2.18 4.95
N LEU A 163 -2.20 -3.19 5.80
CA LEU A 163 -3.17 -4.29 5.68
C LEU A 163 -4.07 -4.30 6.90
N ASP A 164 -5.30 -3.88 6.70
CA ASP A 164 -6.35 -4.14 7.70
C ASP A 164 -6.75 -5.61 7.66
N GLU A 165 -7.18 -6.15 8.79
CA GLU A 165 -7.50 -7.58 8.93
C GLU A 165 -6.39 -8.52 8.42
N LEU A 166 -5.13 -8.25 8.83
CA LEU A 166 -3.95 -9.01 8.40
C LEU A 166 -4.15 -10.54 8.49
N HIS A 167 -4.94 -11.00 9.45
CA HIS A 167 -5.26 -12.42 9.66
C HIS A 167 -5.96 -13.06 8.45
N THR A 168 -6.68 -12.29 7.63
CA THR A 168 -7.35 -12.82 6.43
C THR A 168 -6.36 -13.30 5.37
N VAL A 169 -5.18 -12.69 5.33
CA VAL A 169 -4.09 -13.06 4.41
C VAL A 169 -3.20 -14.14 4.99
N VAL A 170 -3.00 -14.14 6.32
CA VAL A 170 -2.05 -15.01 7.01
C VAL A 170 -2.72 -16.27 7.55
N GLY A 171 -3.99 -16.19 7.94
CA GLY A 171 -4.74 -17.27 8.59
C GLY A 171 -5.45 -18.25 7.66
N ALA A 172 -5.47 -17.96 6.40
CA ALA A 172 -6.25 -18.70 5.41
C ALA A 172 -5.75 -20.14 5.11
N GLY A 173 -4.63 -20.58 5.69
CA GLY A 173 -4.01 -21.90 5.39
C GLY A 173 -4.63 -23.11 6.07
N SER A 174 -5.65 -22.98 6.94
CA SER A 174 -6.16 -24.10 7.75
C SER A 174 -7.49 -24.70 7.30
N ALA A 175 -8.16 -24.16 6.31
CA ALA A 175 -9.37 -24.75 5.73
C ALA A 175 -9.08 -25.23 4.29
N GLU A 176 -9.60 -26.39 3.91
CA GLU A 176 -9.55 -26.89 2.53
C GLU A 176 -10.14 -25.82 1.59
N GLY A 177 -9.29 -25.21 0.77
CA GLY A 177 -9.66 -24.11 -0.13
C GLY A 177 -9.29 -22.71 0.35
N ALA A 178 -8.70 -22.52 1.52
CA ALA A 178 -8.27 -21.23 2.03
C ALA A 178 -6.98 -20.76 1.34
N MET A 179 -6.93 -19.47 1.04
CA MET A 179 -5.88 -18.83 0.27
C MET A 179 -4.56 -18.75 1.05
N ASP A 180 -3.51 -19.36 0.54
CA ASP A 180 -2.19 -19.33 1.18
C ASP A 180 -1.40 -18.07 0.78
N ALA A 181 -2.03 -16.91 0.96
CA ALA A 181 -1.39 -15.63 0.72
C ALA A 181 -0.19 -15.38 1.66
N ALA A 182 -0.17 -16.04 2.82
CA ALA A 182 0.96 -15.98 3.74
C ALA A 182 2.26 -16.45 3.09
N ASN A 183 2.21 -17.53 2.30
CA ASN A 183 3.40 -18.07 1.63
C ASN A 183 3.95 -17.14 0.54
N MET A 184 3.14 -16.20 0.04
CA MET A 184 3.60 -15.16 -0.90
C MET A 184 4.27 -14.00 -0.18
N LEU A 185 3.78 -13.62 1.01
CA LEU A 185 4.35 -12.52 1.82
C LEU A 185 5.63 -12.93 2.55
N LYS A 186 5.68 -14.16 3.08
CA LYS A 186 6.79 -14.67 3.89
C LYS A 186 8.17 -14.49 3.25
N PRO A 187 8.42 -14.83 1.97
CA PRO A 187 9.72 -14.64 1.36
C PRO A 187 10.16 -13.17 1.29
N ALA A 188 9.28 -12.28 0.89
CA ALA A 188 9.58 -10.85 0.79
C ALA A 188 9.80 -10.20 2.16
N LEU A 189 9.00 -10.58 3.18
CA LEU A 189 9.21 -10.19 4.57
C LEU A 189 10.52 -10.74 5.14
N ALA A 190 10.86 -12.00 4.82
CA ALA A 190 12.08 -12.64 5.28
C ALA A 190 13.34 -11.96 4.76
N ARG A 191 13.33 -11.53 3.49
CA ARG A 191 14.43 -10.79 2.87
C ARG A 191 14.47 -9.31 3.24
N GLY A 192 13.43 -8.79 3.93
CA GLY A 192 13.30 -7.36 4.24
C GLY A 192 12.98 -6.48 3.03
N GLU A 193 12.50 -7.08 1.96
CA GLU A 193 12.12 -6.40 0.71
C GLU A 193 10.73 -5.76 0.79
N LEU A 194 9.90 -6.28 1.71
CA LEU A 194 8.56 -5.79 1.99
C LEU A 194 8.51 -5.18 3.39
N GLN A 195 8.00 -3.97 3.48
CA GLN A 195 7.71 -3.27 4.73
C GLN A 195 6.21 -3.04 4.84
N MET A 196 5.63 -3.41 6.00
CA MET A 196 4.18 -3.31 6.17
C MET A 196 3.77 -2.97 7.61
N VAL A 197 2.57 -2.42 7.73
CA VAL A 197 1.82 -2.23 8.97
C VAL A 197 0.58 -3.11 8.90
N GLY A 198 0.45 -4.07 9.78
CA GLY A 198 -0.76 -4.89 9.89
C GLY A 198 -1.71 -4.37 10.96
N ALA A 199 -2.99 -4.66 10.81
CA ALA A 199 -3.99 -4.48 11.86
C ALA A 199 -4.80 -5.76 12.04
N THR A 200 -5.11 -6.14 13.28
CA THR A 200 -5.88 -7.34 13.60
C THR A 200 -6.44 -7.27 15.02
N THR A 201 -7.23 -8.26 15.41
CA THR A 201 -7.66 -8.46 16.81
C THR A 201 -6.64 -9.28 17.60
N ILE A 202 -6.74 -9.29 18.93
CA ILE A 202 -5.81 -10.05 19.79
C ILE A 202 -5.93 -11.55 19.56
N ASP A 203 -7.15 -12.05 19.38
CA ASP A 203 -7.40 -13.48 19.19
C ASP A 203 -6.87 -13.98 17.85
N GLU A 204 -7.08 -13.21 16.78
CA GLU A 204 -6.56 -13.53 15.45
C GLU A 204 -5.03 -13.43 15.39
N TYR A 205 -4.43 -12.44 16.09
CA TYR A 205 -2.98 -12.34 16.21
C TYR A 205 -2.39 -13.60 16.84
N ARG A 206 -2.93 -14.04 17.99
CA ARG A 206 -2.47 -15.24 18.70
C ARG A 206 -2.65 -16.51 17.88
N LYS A 207 -3.76 -16.59 17.14
CA LYS A 207 -4.10 -17.76 16.34
C LYS A 207 -3.23 -17.93 15.09
N HIS A 208 -2.94 -16.83 14.40
CA HIS A 208 -2.39 -16.86 13.04
C HIS A 208 -0.97 -16.30 12.90
N ILE A 209 -0.57 -15.34 13.72
CA ILE A 209 0.73 -14.67 13.59
C ILE A 209 1.73 -15.16 14.62
N GLU A 210 1.34 -15.20 15.88
CA GLU A 210 2.21 -15.60 17.00
C GLU A 210 2.66 -17.06 16.90
N LYS A 211 1.82 -17.94 16.35
CA LYS A 211 2.13 -19.36 16.15
C LYS A 211 3.02 -19.63 14.93
N ASP A 212 3.14 -18.69 14.03
CA ASP A 212 3.99 -18.82 12.85
C ASP A 212 5.36 -18.20 13.10
N ALA A 213 6.37 -19.03 13.33
CA ALA A 213 7.73 -18.60 13.68
C ALA A 213 8.37 -17.67 12.62
N ALA A 214 7.98 -17.77 11.34
CA ALA A 214 8.51 -16.90 10.29
C ALA A 214 7.91 -15.49 10.38
N LEU A 215 6.64 -15.38 10.73
CA LEU A 215 5.94 -14.11 10.89
C LEU A 215 6.26 -13.46 12.24
N GLU A 216 6.27 -14.25 13.32
CA GLU A 216 6.60 -13.76 14.68
C GLU A 216 7.95 -13.03 14.72
N ARG A 217 8.96 -13.56 14.00
CA ARG A 217 10.29 -12.94 13.90
C ARG A 217 10.32 -11.65 13.08
N ARG A 218 9.28 -11.33 12.33
CA ARG A 218 9.21 -10.17 11.44
C ARG A 218 8.25 -9.09 11.91
N PHE A 219 7.24 -9.49 12.67
CA PHE A 219 6.22 -8.61 13.19
C PHE A 219 6.48 -8.19 14.65
N GLN A 220 6.13 -6.95 14.96
CA GLN A 220 6.19 -6.41 16.32
C GLN A 220 4.80 -5.92 16.73
N PRO A 221 4.17 -6.53 17.75
CA PRO A 221 2.85 -6.12 18.21
C PRO A 221 2.85 -4.75 18.91
N ILE A 222 1.78 -3.99 18.64
CA ILE A 222 1.43 -2.73 19.31
C ILE A 222 -0.03 -2.86 19.76
N MET A 223 -0.25 -2.81 21.07
CA MET A 223 -1.61 -2.79 21.61
C MET A 223 -2.24 -1.42 21.37
N VAL A 224 -3.47 -1.43 20.88
CA VAL A 224 -4.30 -0.25 20.64
C VAL A 224 -5.54 -0.38 21.52
N ASN A 225 -5.58 0.39 22.58
CA ASN A 225 -6.71 0.46 23.49
C ASN A 225 -7.69 1.58 23.05
N GLU A 226 -8.88 1.62 23.66
CA GLU A 226 -9.86 2.71 23.48
C GLU A 226 -9.30 4.08 23.89
#